data_6abbc7ecae61c5335f0637749001d960
#
_entry.id   6abbc7ecae61c5335f0637749001d960
#
_cell.length_a   1.000
_cell.length_b   1.000
_cell.length_c   1.000
_cell.angle_alpha   90.00
_cell.angle_beta   90.00
_cell.angle_gamma   90.00
#
_symmetry.space_group_name_H-M   'P 1'
#
loop_
_entity.id
_entity.type
_entity.pdbx_description
1 polymer ?
#
loop_
_entity_poly.entity_id
_entity_poly.type
_entity_poly.pdbx_seq_one_letter_code
_entity_poly.pdbx_strand_id
1 'polypeptide(L)'
;RATSELVWRSVQRLVSCTGDVYSYEVSNLAPINLLIDTSAVAHQKYEIVKIYASQLTENKYLSLVKAVDTARTFSLRLDTIAAEGFFKFTDRTASLETQLARSIKPFFHALTAD
;
A
#
# COMPACT_ATOMS: atom_id res chain seq x y z
N ARG A 1 12.91 0.72 6.52
CA ARG A 1 12.46 1.35 7.79
C ARG A 1 13.10 2.72 8.01
N ALA A 2 14.43 2.83 7.96
CA ALA A 2 15.13 4.11 8.13
C ALA A 2 14.73 5.17 7.09
N THR A 3 14.56 4.77 5.83
CA THR A 3 14.12 5.67 4.75
C THR A 3 12.73 6.23 4.99
N SER A 4 11.78 5.40 5.41
CA SER A 4 10.40 5.83 5.69
C SER A 4 10.36 6.84 6.84
N GLU A 5 11.15 6.62 7.88
CA GLU A 5 11.26 7.54 9.01
C GLU A 5 11.86 8.89 8.59
N LEU A 6 12.91 8.87 7.77
CA LEU A 6 13.53 10.09 7.25
C LEU A 6 12.57 10.90 6.39
N VAL A 7 11.86 10.23 5.47
CA VAL A 7 10.85 10.88 4.61
C VAL A 7 9.76 11.50 5.47
N TRP A 8 9.26 10.76 6.47
CA TRP A 8 8.18 11.24 7.33
C TRP A 8 8.59 12.48 8.13
N ARG A 9 9.78 12.47 8.74
CA ARG A 9 10.32 13.65 9.44
C ARG A 9 10.50 14.85 8.52
N SER A 10 10.90 14.62 7.27
CA SER A 10 11.01 15.69 6.28
C SER A 10 9.64 16.28 5.94
N VAL A 11 8.64 15.45 5.73
CA VAL A 11 7.25 15.88 5.48
C VAL A 11 6.69 16.70 6.65
N GLN A 12 6.95 16.28 7.89
CA GLN A 12 6.51 17.01 9.08
C GLN A 12 7.13 18.41 9.20
N ARG A 13 8.35 18.60 8.69
CA ARG A 13 9.06 19.89 8.70
C ARG A 13 8.63 20.83 7.57
N LEU A 14 8.06 20.31 6.52
CA LEU A 14 7.61 21.10 5.37
C LEU A 14 6.25 21.73 5.65
N VAL A 15 6.25 22.89 6.32
CA VAL A 15 5.04 23.63 6.69
C VAL A 15 4.19 24.03 5.47
N SER A 16 4.82 24.24 4.31
CA SER A 16 4.15 24.65 3.06
C SER A 16 3.74 23.50 2.15
N CYS A 17 4.00 22.25 2.53
CA CYS A 17 3.64 21.11 1.72
C CYS A 17 2.13 20.83 1.81
N THR A 18 1.39 21.13 0.75
CA THR A 18 -0.06 20.90 0.65
C THR A 18 -0.41 19.54 0.04
N GLY A 19 0.59 18.79 -0.46
CA GLY A 19 0.40 17.50 -1.11
C GLY A 19 0.03 16.37 -0.13
N ASP A 20 -0.74 15.42 -0.59
CA ASP A 20 -1.00 14.17 0.14
C ASP A 20 0.24 13.28 0.19
N VAL A 21 0.38 12.54 1.28
CA VAL A 21 1.48 11.56 1.46
C VAL A 21 0.89 10.16 1.51
N TYR A 22 1.45 9.28 0.72
CA TYR A 22 1.05 7.88 0.66
C TYR A 22 2.25 6.96 0.86
N SER A 23 2.05 5.83 1.52
CA SER A 23 2.91 4.67 1.38
C SER A 23 2.24 3.59 0.55
N TYR A 24 3.02 2.74 -0.08
CA TYR A 24 2.54 1.65 -0.91
C TYR A 24 3.29 0.35 -0.62
N GLU A 25 2.68 -0.75 -1.00
CA GLU A 25 3.23 -2.09 -0.83
C GLU A 25 4.26 -2.38 -1.94
N VAL A 26 5.40 -2.95 -1.55
CA VAL A 26 6.44 -3.34 -2.52
C VAL A 26 6.59 -4.85 -2.54
N SER A 27 7.10 -5.44 -1.46
CA SER A 27 7.40 -6.88 -1.38
C SER A 27 6.61 -7.60 -0.29
N ASN A 28 5.95 -6.87 0.58
CA ASN A 28 5.16 -7.41 1.68
C ASN A 28 3.82 -6.69 1.77
N LEU A 29 2.79 -7.43 2.19
CA LEU A 29 1.51 -6.83 2.57
C LEU A 29 1.72 -5.88 3.76
N ALA A 30 1.20 -4.67 3.64
CA ALA A 30 1.27 -3.62 4.67
C ALA A 30 -0.14 -3.17 5.07
N PRO A 31 -0.29 -2.45 6.20
CA PRO A 31 -1.53 -1.76 6.50
C PRO A 31 -1.91 -0.79 5.38
N ILE A 32 -3.16 -0.82 4.97
CA ILE A 32 -3.72 0.05 3.92
C ILE A 32 -5.01 0.69 4.41
N ASN A 33 -5.34 1.86 3.89
CA ASN A 33 -6.61 2.53 4.07
C ASN A 33 -7.20 3.07 2.75
N LEU A 34 -6.55 2.76 1.64
CA LEU A 34 -6.99 3.10 0.29
C LEU A 34 -6.71 1.94 -0.65
N LEU A 35 -7.69 1.58 -1.46
CA LEU A 35 -7.56 0.63 -2.57
C LEU A 35 -7.81 1.34 -3.88
N ILE A 36 -6.99 1.06 -4.87
CA ILE A 36 -7.14 1.56 -6.23
C ILE A 36 -7.36 0.37 -7.17
N ASP A 37 -8.47 0.36 -7.91
CA ASP A 37 -8.73 -0.61 -8.96
C ASP A 37 -7.76 -0.37 -10.12
N THR A 38 -6.89 -1.33 -10.37
CA THR A 38 -5.89 -1.31 -11.44
C THR A 38 -6.19 -2.31 -12.55
N SER A 39 -7.39 -2.86 -12.60
CA SER A 39 -7.79 -3.89 -13.58
C SER A 39 -7.49 -3.47 -15.02
N ALA A 40 -7.76 -2.22 -15.38
CA ALA A 40 -7.55 -1.71 -16.73
C ALA A 40 -6.08 -1.70 -17.19
N VAL A 41 -5.14 -1.63 -16.24
CA VAL A 41 -3.70 -1.53 -16.53
C VAL A 41 -2.89 -2.73 -16.00
N ALA A 42 -3.55 -3.71 -15.42
CA ALA A 42 -2.90 -4.87 -14.80
C ALA A 42 -1.98 -5.62 -15.78
N HIS A 43 -2.44 -5.85 -17.01
CA HIS A 43 -1.63 -6.52 -18.04
C HIS A 43 -0.33 -5.74 -18.33
N GLN A 44 -0.45 -4.43 -18.54
CA GLN A 44 0.71 -3.57 -18.82
C GLN A 44 1.70 -3.57 -17.65
N LYS A 45 1.19 -3.49 -16.42
CA LYS A 45 2.00 -3.61 -15.20
C LYS A 45 2.79 -4.92 -15.17
N TYR A 46 2.16 -6.04 -15.47
CA TYR A 46 2.83 -7.34 -15.44
C TYR A 46 3.87 -7.49 -16.54
N GLU A 47 3.65 -6.92 -17.73
CA GLU A 47 4.68 -6.88 -18.78
C GLU A 47 5.88 -6.02 -18.38
N ILE A 48 5.64 -4.89 -17.72
CA ILE A 48 6.73 -4.04 -17.19
C ILE A 48 7.52 -4.78 -16.11
N VAL A 49 6.86 -5.50 -15.21
CA VAL A 49 7.54 -6.29 -14.16
C VAL A 49 8.49 -7.33 -14.75
N LYS A 50 8.19 -7.90 -15.91
CA LYS A 50 9.06 -8.85 -16.61
C LYS A 50 10.40 -8.24 -17.06
N ILE A 51 10.50 -6.93 -17.19
CA ILE A 51 11.74 -6.24 -17.56
C ILE A 51 12.78 -6.30 -16.43
N TYR A 52 12.34 -6.47 -15.18
CA TYR A 52 13.22 -6.60 -14.01
C TYR A 52 13.84 -8.01 -13.92
N ALA A 53 14.69 -8.36 -14.89
CA ALA A 53 15.25 -9.71 -15.05
C ALA A 53 15.99 -10.22 -13.79
N SER A 54 16.72 -9.36 -13.08
CA SER A 54 17.44 -9.73 -11.85
C SER A 54 16.48 -10.21 -10.74
N GLN A 55 15.34 -9.54 -10.58
CA GLN A 55 14.33 -9.92 -9.60
C GLN A 55 13.60 -11.22 -9.98
N LEU A 56 13.45 -11.48 -11.28
CA LEU A 56 12.79 -12.69 -11.78
C LEU A 56 13.67 -13.94 -11.68
N THR A 57 15.00 -13.77 -11.74
CA THR A 57 15.95 -14.90 -11.59
C THR A 57 16.12 -15.32 -10.14
N GLU A 58 16.06 -14.39 -9.21
CA GLU A 58 16.27 -14.64 -7.78
C GLU A 58 14.97 -15.01 -7.04
N ASN A 59 13.84 -14.49 -7.49
CA ASN A 59 12.56 -14.61 -6.80
C ASN A 59 11.37 -14.78 -7.77
N LYS A 60 10.30 -15.38 -7.27
CA LYS A 60 9.02 -15.47 -7.99
C LYS A 60 8.29 -14.11 -7.96
N TYR A 61 8.98 -13.01 -8.30
CA TYR A 61 8.51 -11.65 -8.10
C TYR A 61 7.21 -11.36 -8.87
N LEU A 62 7.12 -11.78 -10.13
CA LEU A 62 5.88 -11.62 -10.91
C LEU A 62 4.69 -12.34 -10.27
N SER A 63 4.92 -13.55 -9.75
CA SER A 63 3.87 -14.32 -9.06
C SER A 63 3.44 -13.61 -7.77
N LEU A 64 4.37 -13.03 -7.03
CA LEU A 64 4.09 -12.25 -5.83
C LEU A 64 3.24 -11.02 -6.17
N VAL A 65 3.63 -10.24 -7.17
CA VAL A 65 2.89 -9.04 -7.60
C VAL A 65 1.45 -9.41 -7.97
N LYS A 66 1.25 -10.44 -8.79
CA LYS A 66 -0.09 -10.91 -9.17
C LYS A 66 -0.92 -11.38 -7.96
N ALA A 67 -0.28 -12.10 -7.04
CA ALA A 67 -0.96 -12.59 -5.85
C ALA A 67 -1.43 -11.45 -4.93
N VAL A 68 -0.58 -10.43 -4.73
CA VAL A 68 -0.93 -9.24 -3.94
C VAL A 68 -2.05 -8.46 -4.61
N ASP A 69 -1.95 -8.18 -5.92
CA ASP A 69 -2.97 -7.47 -6.68
C ASP A 69 -4.33 -8.18 -6.59
N THR A 70 -4.33 -9.52 -6.71
CA THR A 70 -5.55 -10.33 -6.57
C THR A 70 -6.10 -10.31 -5.14
N ALA A 71 -5.24 -10.46 -4.14
CA ALA A 71 -5.65 -10.44 -2.73
C ALA A 71 -6.33 -9.12 -2.34
N ARG A 72 -5.93 -8.01 -2.94
CA ARG A 72 -6.52 -6.68 -2.70
C ARG A 72 -7.89 -6.48 -3.32
N THR A 73 -8.34 -7.35 -4.22
CA THR A 73 -9.69 -7.28 -4.82
C THR A 73 -10.79 -7.84 -3.92
N PHE A 74 -10.46 -8.54 -2.83
CA PHE A 74 -11.42 -9.31 -2.03
C PHE A 74 -12.64 -8.52 -1.56
N SER A 75 -12.47 -7.24 -1.23
CA SER A 75 -13.55 -6.36 -0.77
C SER A 75 -14.11 -5.44 -1.87
N LEU A 76 -13.65 -5.61 -3.10
CA LEU A 76 -14.08 -4.81 -4.24
C LEU A 76 -15.16 -5.53 -5.05
N ARG A 77 -15.59 -4.92 -6.16
CA ARG A 77 -16.57 -5.51 -7.05
C ARG A 77 -16.06 -6.80 -7.68
N LEU A 78 -16.95 -7.71 -8.02
CA LEU A 78 -16.60 -9.01 -8.60
C LEU A 78 -15.89 -8.95 -9.95
N ASP A 79 -16.06 -7.86 -10.68
CA ASP A 79 -15.40 -7.61 -11.97
C ASP A 79 -14.00 -6.98 -11.83
N THR A 80 -13.59 -6.60 -10.63
CA THR A 80 -12.24 -6.12 -10.35
C THR A 80 -11.27 -7.28 -10.31
N ILE A 81 -10.30 -7.29 -11.21
CA ILE A 81 -9.31 -8.39 -11.34
C ILE A 81 -7.96 -8.07 -10.70
N ALA A 82 -7.67 -6.81 -10.46
CA ALA A 82 -6.43 -6.35 -9.81
C ALA A 82 -6.66 -5.05 -9.05
N ALA A 83 -6.04 -4.91 -7.88
CA ALA A 83 -6.07 -3.69 -7.10
C ALA A 83 -4.75 -3.49 -6.38
N GLU A 84 -4.40 -2.23 -6.14
CA GLU A 84 -3.23 -1.84 -5.34
C GLU A 84 -3.65 -1.20 -4.03
N GLY A 85 -2.91 -1.53 -2.96
CA GLY A 85 -3.13 -1.00 -1.63
C GLY A 85 -2.18 0.14 -1.30
N PHE A 86 -2.75 1.21 -0.74
CA PHE A 86 -2.01 2.38 -0.27
C PHE A 86 -2.42 2.72 1.15
N PHE A 87 -1.52 3.37 1.87
CA PHE A 87 -1.85 4.02 3.13
C PHE A 87 -1.70 5.53 2.97
N LYS A 88 -2.83 6.24 3.04
CA LYS A 88 -2.85 7.70 3.04
C LYS A 88 -2.63 8.21 4.47
N PHE A 89 -1.61 9.05 4.65
CA PHE A 89 -1.33 9.71 5.92
C PHE A 89 -2.15 10.99 6.03
N THR A 90 -3.04 11.03 7.01
CA THR A 90 -3.97 12.16 7.20
C THR A 90 -3.55 13.11 8.30
N ASP A 91 -2.74 12.66 9.25
CA ASP A 91 -2.30 13.44 10.40
C ASP A 91 -0.76 13.61 10.39
N ARG A 92 -0.29 14.76 9.94
CA ARG A 92 1.15 15.03 9.86
C ARG A 92 1.81 15.29 11.21
N THR A 93 1.03 15.47 12.25
CA THR A 93 1.53 15.73 13.61
C THR A 93 1.84 14.44 14.38
N ALA A 94 1.19 13.34 14.02
CA ALA A 94 1.39 12.06 14.66
C ALA A 94 2.63 11.31 14.12
N SER A 95 3.23 10.46 14.96
CA SER A 95 4.28 9.54 14.50
C SER A 95 3.74 8.49 13.53
N LEU A 96 4.61 7.88 12.73
CA LEU A 96 4.25 6.78 11.84
C LEU A 96 3.58 5.63 12.59
N GLU A 97 4.15 5.25 13.75
CA GLU A 97 3.63 4.17 14.59
C GLU A 97 2.23 4.49 15.10
N THR A 98 2.00 5.73 15.52
CA THR A 98 0.69 6.17 16.00
C THR A 98 -0.37 6.09 14.91
N GLN A 99 -0.05 6.49 13.69
CA GLN A 99 -0.98 6.43 12.57
C GLN A 99 -1.31 4.99 12.16
N LEU A 100 -0.31 4.12 12.10
CA LEU A 100 -0.50 2.71 11.83
C LEU A 100 -1.33 2.02 12.91
N ALA A 101 -1.07 2.32 14.19
CA ALA A 101 -1.87 1.80 15.30
C ALA A 101 -3.33 2.27 15.23
N ARG A 102 -3.58 3.53 14.90
CA ARG A 102 -4.94 4.07 14.71
C ARG A 102 -5.70 3.40 13.56
N SER A 103 -5.01 2.99 12.50
CA SER A 103 -5.64 2.30 11.37
C SER A 103 -6.17 0.91 11.74
N ILE A 104 -5.55 0.24 12.70
CA ILE A 104 -5.93 -1.10 13.17
C ILE A 104 -7.06 -1.03 14.21
N LYS A 105 -7.08 -0.01 15.05
CA LYS A 105 -8.04 0.13 16.15
C LYS A 105 -9.52 0.03 15.75
N PRO A 106 -10.01 0.69 14.68
CA PRO A 106 -11.41 0.55 14.27
C PRO A 106 -11.82 -0.87 13.92
N PHE A 107 -10.91 -1.66 13.33
CA PHE A 107 -11.16 -3.04 12.98
C PHE A 107 -11.37 -3.91 14.23
N PHE A 108 -10.50 -3.77 15.24
CA PHE A 108 -10.66 -4.49 16.50
C PHE A 108 -11.90 -4.05 17.29
N HIS A 109 -12.26 -2.78 17.25
CA HIS A 109 -13.49 -2.29 17.89
C HIS A 109 -14.75 -2.88 17.25
N ALA A 110 -14.80 -3.06 15.95
CA ALA A 110 -15.91 -3.70 15.26
C ALA A 110 -16.08 -5.18 15.69
N LEU A 111 -14.97 -5.88 15.95
CA LEU A 111 -14.98 -7.27 16.42
C LEU A 111 -15.39 -7.42 17.90
N THR A 112 -15.23 -6.40 18.72
CA THR A 112 -15.57 -6.44 20.16
C THR A 112 -16.94 -5.86 20.47
N ALA A 113 -17.63 -5.25 19.52
CA ALA A 113 -18.97 -4.69 19.66
C ALA A 113 -20.11 -5.73 19.48
N ASP A 114 -19.75 -6.94 19.04
CA ASP A 114 -20.64 -8.12 18.93
C ASP A 114 -20.55 -8.97 20.20
#